data_fb3bd7e847dde30576818ad1cfee7781
#
_entry.id   fb3bd7e847dde30576818ad1cfee7781
#
_cell.length_a   1.000
_cell.length_b   1.000
_cell.length_c   1.000
_cell.angle_alpha   90.00
_cell.angle_beta   90.00
_cell.angle_gamma   90.00
#
_symmetry.space_group_name_H-M   'P 1'
#
loop_
_entity.id
_entity.type
_entity.pdbx_description
1 polymer ?
#
loop_
_entity_poly.entity_id
_entity_poly.type
_entity_poly.pdbx_seq_one_letter_code
_entity_poly.pdbx_strand_id
1 'polypeptide(L)'
;MLDRPVHRLWQLAPLVLLLTACSGDPGTGPVEVKWDRDVCTRCNMVLSDRQHAAQVRYTRQDGRRSEVTKFDDFGCAVLWLDQQPWKDEPGVEFWVTDYRDGHWIDARSARYVTGRHTPMQYGLGAQVDASADSMGFADARQHVYRIEQQYNVHGGNLDHRVVPTPSN
;
A
#
# COMPACT_ATOMS: atom_id res chain seq x y z
N MET A 1 -15.92 -78.97 0.79
CA MET A 1 -14.86 -78.10 1.25
C MET A 1 -14.85 -76.92 0.33
N LEU A 2 -15.41 -75.81 0.77
CA LEU A 2 -15.61 -74.58 -0.03
C LEU A 2 -14.70 -73.53 0.55
N ASP A 3 -13.63 -73.24 -0.18
CA ASP A 3 -12.80 -72.07 0.14
C ASP A 3 -13.43 -70.82 -0.42
N ARG A 4 -13.73 -69.91 0.46
CA ARG A 4 -14.22 -68.57 0.11
C ARG A 4 -13.04 -67.61 -0.03
N PRO A 5 -12.86 -66.93 -1.16
CA PRO A 5 -11.90 -65.86 -1.25
C PRO A 5 -12.47 -64.62 -0.51
N VAL A 6 -11.84 -64.26 0.58
CA VAL A 6 -12.06 -63.04 1.32
C VAL A 6 -11.71 -61.85 0.43
N HIS A 7 -12.69 -61.01 0.25
CA HIS A 7 -12.68 -59.82 -0.57
C HIS A 7 -11.58 -58.82 -0.20
N ARG A 8 -10.72 -58.58 -1.15
CA ARG A 8 -9.91 -57.35 -1.20
C ARG A 8 -10.81 -56.12 -1.53
N LEU A 9 -11.56 -55.72 -0.53
CA LEU A 9 -12.34 -54.48 -0.55
C LEU A 9 -11.66 -53.41 0.30
N TRP A 10 -10.41 -53.16 -0.02
CA TRP A 10 -9.71 -52.05 0.62
C TRP A 10 -8.75 -51.47 -0.37
N GLN A 11 -9.10 -50.33 -0.93
CA GLN A 11 -8.20 -49.29 -1.42
C GLN A 11 -8.93 -48.38 -2.42
N LEU A 12 -10.03 -47.81 -2.02
CA LEU A 12 -10.47 -46.53 -2.57
C LEU A 12 -10.37 -45.52 -1.43
N ALA A 13 -9.16 -45.22 -1.01
CA ALA A 13 -8.90 -44.00 -0.27
C ALA A 13 -9.20 -42.85 -1.20
N PRO A 14 -10.14 -41.95 -0.91
CA PRO A 14 -10.31 -40.75 -1.70
C PRO A 14 -9.03 -39.93 -1.56
N LEU A 15 -8.29 -39.81 -2.65
CA LEU A 15 -7.23 -38.85 -2.81
C LEU A 15 -7.91 -37.47 -2.74
N VAL A 16 -8.01 -36.93 -1.54
CA VAL A 16 -8.40 -35.54 -1.35
C VAL A 16 -7.28 -34.69 -1.92
N LEU A 17 -7.42 -34.31 -3.18
CA LEU A 17 -6.62 -33.27 -3.78
C LEU A 17 -6.90 -31.99 -2.99
N LEU A 18 -5.99 -31.63 -2.12
CA LEU A 18 -5.90 -30.30 -1.55
C LEU A 18 -5.54 -29.36 -2.71
N LEU A 19 -6.58 -28.83 -3.34
CA LEU A 19 -6.46 -27.69 -4.22
C LEU A 19 -6.04 -26.51 -3.33
N THR A 20 -4.73 -26.36 -3.14
CA THR A 20 -4.19 -25.09 -2.68
C THR A 20 -4.48 -24.10 -3.78
N ALA A 21 -5.63 -23.41 -3.64
CA ALA A 21 -5.92 -22.26 -4.46
C ALA A 21 -4.77 -21.27 -4.27
N CYS A 22 -3.95 -21.10 -5.31
CA CYS A 22 -3.11 -19.92 -5.39
C CYS A 22 -4.06 -18.73 -5.32
N SER A 23 -4.13 -18.08 -4.17
CA SER A 23 -4.80 -16.80 -4.03
C SER A 23 -4.01 -15.79 -4.84
N GLY A 24 -4.34 -15.68 -6.13
CA GLY A 24 -3.86 -14.60 -6.98
C GLY A 24 -4.33 -13.26 -6.40
N ASP A 25 -3.71 -12.18 -6.83
CA ASP A 25 -4.13 -10.82 -6.47
C ASP A 25 -5.64 -10.67 -6.77
N PRO A 26 -6.48 -10.31 -5.77
CA PRO A 26 -7.93 -10.17 -5.94
C PRO A 26 -8.34 -8.99 -6.82
N GLY A 27 -7.39 -8.15 -7.24
CA GLY A 27 -7.64 -6.98 -8.07
C GLY A 27 -8.11 -5.75 -7.30
N THR A 28 -8.21 -5.83 -6.00
CA THR A 28 -8.56 -4.73 -5.08
C THR A 28 -7.81 -4.89 -3.76
N GLY A 29 -7.68 -3.80 -3.02
CA GLY A 29 -6.98 -3.79 -1.74
C GLY A 29 -5.45 -3.78 -1.87
N PRO A 30 -4.75 -3.74 -0.74
CA PRO A 30 -3.30 -3.83 -0.70
C PRO A 30 -2.84 -5.26 -1.02
N VAL A 31 -1.60 -5.37 -1.50
CA VAL A 31 -0.95 -6.69 -1.71
C VAL A 31 0.11 -6.93 -0.65
N GLU A 32 0.52 -8.19 -0.53
CA GLU A 32 1.62 -8.56 0.35
C GLU A 32 2.91 -7.80 0.00
N VAL A 33 3.55 -7.25 1.01
CA VAL A 33 4.88 -6.66 0.92
C VAL A 33 5.92 -7.70 1.33
N LYS A 34 6.88 -7.93 0.47
CA LYS A 34 8.08 -8.72 0.79
C LYS A 34 9.07 -7.81 1.50
N TRP A 35 8.89 -7.68 2.80
CA TRP A 35 9.71 -6.83 3.65
C TRP A 35 11.20 -7.17 3.49
N ASP A 36 12.03 -6.14 3.56
CA ASP A 36 13.48 -6.20 3.37
C ASP A 36 13.92 -6.70 1.97
N ARG A 37 12.98 -6.67 0.99
CA ARG A 37 13.21 -7.11 -0.40
C ARG A 37 12.52 -6.23 -1.44
N ASP A 38 11.26 -5.84 -1.22
CA ASP A 38 10.56 -4.92 -2.11
C ASP A 38 11.19 -3.53 -1.99
N VAL A 39 11.12 -2.77 -3.06
CA VAL A 39 11.73 -1.43 -3.15
C VAL A 39 10.65 -0.37 -3.37
N CYS A 40 10.86 0.79 -2.78
CA CYS A 40 10.03 1.96 -2.99
C CYS A 40 10.12 2.43 -4.45
N THR A 41 8.97 2.57 -5.09
CA THR A 41 8.90 2.99 -6.51
C THR A 41 9.47 4.40 -6.75
N ARG A 42 9.48 5.27 -5.72
CA ARG A 42 9.95 6.65 -5.88
C ARG A 42 11.42 6.82 -5.49
N CYS A 43 11.82 6.38 -4.31
CA CYS A 43 13.16 6.65 -3.76
C CYS A 43 14.14 5.47 -3.91
N ASN A 44 13.68 4.31 -4.36
CA ASN A 44 14.45 3.07 -4.53
C ASN A 44 15.02 2.50 -3.21
N MET A 45 14.56 2.95 -2.06
CA MET A 45 14.91 2.34 -0.77
C MET A 45 14.14 1.05 -0.56
N VAL A 46 14.74 0.12 0.19
CA VAL A 46 14.09 -1.14 0.57
C VAL A 46 13.00 -0.88 1.60
N LEU A 47 11.84 -1.51 1.41
CA LEU A 47 10.73 -1.43 2.37
C LEU A 47 11.05 -2.29 3.59
N SER A 48 11.41 -1.66 4.71
CA SER A 48 11.72 -2.34 5.96
C SER A 48 10.82 -1.90 7.12
N ASP A 49 10.27 -0.68 7.03
CA ASP A 49 9.37 -0.14 8.04
C ASP A 49 7.93 -0.55 7.77
N ARG A 50 7.39 -1.41 8.65
CA ARG A 50 6.02 -1.93 8.52
C ARG A 50 4.93 -0.95 8.96
N GLN A 51 5.30 0.13 9.62
CA GLN A 51 4.37 1.10 10.22
C GLN A 51 4.18 2.37 9.39
N HIS A 52 4.99 2.54 8.32
CA HIS A 52 4.93 3.77 7.52
C HIS A 52 4.85 3.52 6.02
N ALA A 53 4.68 2.27 5.61
CA ALA A 53 4.60 1.91 4.21
C ALA A 53 3.29 2.38 3.56
N ALA A 54 3.34 2.54 2.24
CA ALA A 54 2.18 2.89 1.44
C ALA A 54 2.11 2.06 0.15
N GLN A 55 0.91 1.94 -0.40
CA GLN A 55 0.64 1.30 -1.68
C GLN A 55 -0.36 2.11 -2.48
N VAL A 56 -0.17 2.14 -3.79
CA VAL A 56 -1.16 2.68 -4.73
C VAL A 56 -1.51 1.59 -5.72
N ARG A 57 -2.80 1.25 -5.77
CA ARG A 57 -3.37 0.37 -6.80
C ARG A 57 -4.03 1.22 -7.88
N TYR A 58 -3.80 0.88 -9.12
CA TYR A 58 -4.40 1.55 -10.27
C TYR A 58 -4.61 0.56 -11.42
N THR A 59 -5.50 0.90 -12.33
CA THR A 59 -5.70 0.10 -13.54
C THR A 59 -4.78 0.60 -14.65
N ARG A 60 -4.06 -0.30 -15.29
CA ARG A 60 -3.25 0.06 -16.46
C ARG A 60 -4.11 0.63 -17.59
N GLN A 61 -3.52 1.46 -18.44
CA GLN A 61 -4.20 2.03 -19.61
C GLN A 61 -4.76 0.99 -20.57
N ASP A 62 -4.24 -0.27 -20.56
CA ASP A 62 -4.77 -1.38 -21.34
C ASP A 62 -6.04 -1.99 -20.73
N GLY A 63 -6.47 -1.55 -19.56
CA GLY A 63 -7.69 -1.95 -18.87
C GLY A 63 -7.75 -3.41 -18.42
N ARG A 64 -6.69 -4.17 -18.57
CA ARG A 64 -6.71 -5.63 -18.37
C ARG A 64 -6.45 -6.07 -16.94
N ARG A 65 -5.58 -5.36 -16.22
CA ARG A 65 -5.18 -5.73 -14.86
C ARG A 65 -4.89 -4.50 -14.04
N SER A 66 -5.18 -4.59 -12.75
CA SER A 66 -4.67 -3.62 -11.80
C SER A 66 -3.20 -3.90 -11.47
N GLU A 67 -2.46 -2.84 -11.22
CA GLU A 67 -1.09 -2.90 -10.70
C GLU A 67 -1.04 -2.25 -9.33
N VAL A 68 -0.08 -2.71 -8.53
CA VAL A 68 0.18 -2.10 -7.22
C VAL A 68 1.64 -1.66 -7.16
N THR A 69 1.84 -0.38 -6.89
CA THR A 69 3.16 0.17 -6.56
C THR A 69 3.30 0.32 -5.06
N LYS A 70 4.53 0.19 -4.57
CA LYS A 70 4.85 0.16 -3.15
C LYS A 70 5.81 1.30 -2.80
N PHE A 71 5.64 1.84 -1.60
CA PHE A 71 6.42 2.96 -1.10
C PHE A 71 6.78 2.72 0.37
N ASP A 72 7.95 3.17 0.74
CA ASP A 72 8.47 3.10 2.11
C ASP A 72 7.90 4.18 3.04
N ASP A 73 7.31 5.23 2.46
CA ASP A 73 6.75 6.36 3.19
C ASP A 73 5.51 6.93 2.47
N PHE A 74 4.52 7.37 3.24
CA PHE A 74 3.34 8.06 2.73
C PHE A 74 3.70 9.21 1.78
N GLY A 75 4.73 10.01 2.14
CA GLY A 75 5.14 11.13 1.31
C GLY A 75 5.68 10.71 -0.05
N CYS A 76 6.40 9.59 -0.13
CA CYS A 76 6.82 9.02 -1.41
C CYS A 76 5.62 8.67 -2.30
N ALA A 77 4.59 8.07 -1.71
CA ALA A 77 3.38 7.69 -2.44
C ALA A 77 2.60 8.92 -2.94
N VAL A 78 2.42 9.94 -2.09
CA VAL A 78 1.75 11.21 -2.44
C VAL A 78 2.44 11.87 -3.62
N LEU A 79 3.74 12.09 -3.53
CA LEU A 79 4.50 12.80 -4.56
C LEU A 79 4.59 12.03 -5.87
N TRP A 80 4.61 10.70 -5.81
CA TRP A 80 4.57 9.86 -7.00
C TRP A 80 3.17 9.86 -7.64
N LEU A 81 2.11 9.69 -6.84
CA LEU A 81 0.73 9.64 -7.34
C LEU A 81 0.33 10.96 -7.98
N ASP A 82 0.73 12.08 -7.39
CA ASP A 82 0.38 13.41 -7.91
C ASP A 82 0.96 13.72 -9.30
N GLN A 83 1.99 13.01 -9.71
CA GLN A 83 2.55 13.10 -11.06
C GLN A 83 1.79 12.25 -12.08
N GLN A 84 0.86 11.39 -11.65
CA GLN A 84 0.15 10.52 -12.55
C GLN A 84 -1.08 11.21 -13.15
N PRO A 85 -1.29 11.15 -14.48
CA PRO A 85 -2.44 11.78 -15.12
C PRO A 85 -3.77 11.15 -14.70
N TRP A 86 -3.75 9.91 -14.22
CA TRP A 86 -4.89 9.10 -13.81
C TRP A 86 -5.13 9.09 -12.30
N LYS A 87 -4.43 9.90 -11.51
CA LYS A 87 -4.47 9.89 -10.03
C LYS A 87 -5.86 10.04 -9.41
N ASP A 88 -6.78 10.68 -10.13
CA ASP A 88 -8.14 10.95 -9.67
C ASP A 88 -9.18 10.02 -10.34
N GLU A 89 -8.74 9.00 -11.11
CA GLU A 89 -9.67 8.07 -11.75
C GLU A 89 -10.38 7.18 -10.72
N PRO A 90 -11.67 6.85 -10.98
CA PRO A 90 -12.37 5.83 -10.19
C PRO A 90 -11.60 4.50 -10.25
N GLY A 91 -11.33 3.90 -9.12
CA GLY A 91 -10.57 2.64 -9.03
C GLY A 91 -9.09 2.82 -8.68
N VAL A 92 -8.62 4.06 -8.54
CA VAL A 92 -7.33 4.31 -7.89
C VAL A 92 -7.49 4.18 -6.38
N GLU A 93 -6.89 3.15 -5.82
CA GLU A 93 -6.87 2.90 -4.38
C GLU A 93 -5.54 3.37 -3.80
N PHE A 94 -5.60 4.01 -2.65
CA PHE A 94 -4.41 4.46 -1.93
C PHE A 94 -4.44 3.91 -0.51
N TRP A 95 -3.46 3.10 -0.17
CA TRP A 95 -3.36 2.41 1.10
C TRP A 95 -2.12 2.86 1.87
N VAL A 96 -2.24 2.97 3.18
CA VAL A 96 -1.14 3.23 4.12
C VAL A 96 -1.23 2.25 5.27
N THR A 97 -0.12 2.02 5.95
CA THR A 97 -0.16 1.24 7.19
C THR A 97 -0.51 2.14 8.38
N ASP A 98 -1.36 1.65 9.28
CA ASP A 98 -1.57 2.29 10.59
C ASP A 98 -0.24 2.23 11.37
N TYR A 99 0.26 3.37 11.78
CA TYR A 99 1.59 3.47 12.41
C TYR A 99 1.69 2.74 13.76
N ARG A 100 0.54 2.36 14.36
CA ARG A 100 0.47 1.71 15.66
C ARG A 100 0.69 0.21 15.57
N ASP A 101 0.19 -0.42 14.51
CA ASP A 101 0.13 -1.87 14.40
C ASP A 101 0.47 -2.45 13.01
N GLY A 102 0.64 -1.60 12.01
CA GLY A 102 1.02 -2.00 10.65
C GLY A 102 -0.13 -2.54 9.78
N HIS A 103 -1.39 -2.46 10.22
CA HIS A 103 -2.53 -2.83 9.38
C HIS A 103 -2.74 -1.84 8.23
N TRP A 104 -3.17 -2.36 7.08
CA TRP A 104 -3.48 -1.52 5.93
C TRP A 104 -4.82 -0.82 6.11
N ILE A 105 -4.82 0.49 5.92
CA ILE A 105 -6.00 1.36 5.98
C ILE A 105 -6.06 2.24 4.73
N ASP A 106 -7.26 2.68 4.36
CA ASP A 106 -7.42 3.61 3.24
C ASP A 106 -6.80 4.96 3.57
N ALA A 107 -5.86 5.41 2.74
CA ALA A 107 -5.09 6.63 2.98
C ALA A 107 -5.95 7.90 2.96
N ARG A 108 -7.02 7.92 2.14
CA ARG A 108 -7.86 9.11 1.99
C ARG A 108 -8.79 9.32 3.18
N SER A 109 -9.19 8.23 3.84
CA SER A 109 -10.01 8.27 5.06
C SER A 109 -9.19 8.30 6.36
N ALA A 110 -7.91 7.94 6.30
CA ALA A 110 -7.00 7.94 7.45
C ALA A 110 -6.83 9.34 8.08
N ARG A 111 -6.46 9.32 9.35
CA ARG A 111 -6.01 10.49 10.09
C ARG A 111 -4.49 10.43 10.25
N TYR A 112 -3.85 11.57 10.21
CA TYR A 112 -2.39 11.66 10.22
C TYR A 112 -1.91 12.47 11.41
N VAL A 113 -0.91 11.96 12.10
CA VAL A 113 -0.25 12.64 13.22
C VAL A 113 1.20 12.96 12.86
N THR A 114 1.69 14.10 13.31
CA THR A 114 3.07 14.54 13.07
C THR A 114 4.05 14.01 14.12
N GLY A 115 5.34 14.29 13.93
CA GLY A 115 6.39 13.96 14.90
C GLY A 115 6.79 12.48 14.92
N ARG A 116 6.53 11.74 13.83
CA ARG A 116 6.95 10.36 13.67
C ARG A 116 8.31 10.28 12.96
N HIS A 117 9.10 9.28 13.34
CA HIS A 117 10.28 8.92 12.55
C HIS A 117 9.84 8.04 11.41
N THR A 118 9.95 8.54 10.18
CA THR A 118 9.57 7.82 8.98
C THR A 118 10.76 7.67 8.05
N PRO A 119 10.78 6.66 7.16
CA PRO A 119 11.94 6.37 6.30
C PRO A 119 12.45 7.57 5.52
N MET A 120 11.55 8.40 5.00
CA MET A 120 11.89 9.59 4.23
C MET A 120 11.69 10.90 4.99
N GLN A 121 11.53 10.81 6.31
CA GLN A 121 11.44 11.94 7.24
C GLN A 121 10.30 12.94 6.95
N TYR A 122 9.24 12.50 6.27
CA TYR A 122 8.03 13.33 6.17
C TYR A 122 7.30 13.46 7.50
N GLY A 123 7.61 12.59 8.46
CA GLY A 123 7.21 12.73 9.85
C GLY A 123 5.74 12.45 10.15
N LEU A 124 5.02 11.75 9.26
CA LEU A 124 3.59 11.46 9.37
C LEU A 124 3.34 9.98 9.70
N GLY A 125 2.54 9.74 10.74
CA GLY A 125 1.96 8.42 11.02
C GLY A 125 0.48 8.42 10.70
N ALA A 126 0.01 7.45 9.90
CA ALA A 126 -1.40 7.27 9.60
C ALA A 126 -2.08 6.43 10.67
N GLN A 127 -3.35 6.72 10.97
CA GLN A 127 -4.18 5.97 11.91
C GLN A 127 -5.66 6.02 11.51
N VAL A 128 -6.45 5.07 12.00
CA VAL A 128 -7.89 5.04 11.75
C VAL A 128 -8.62 6.16 12.50
N ASP A 129 -8.33 6.30 13.78
CA ASP A 129 -9.09 7.15 14.67
C ASP A 129 -8.62 8.60 14.64
N ALA A 130 -9.55 9.54 14.75
CA ALA A 130 -9.20 10.95 14.95
C ALA A 130 -8.65 11.17 16.37
N SER A 131 -7.59 11.95 16.47
CA SER A 131 -7.08 12.49 17.74
C SER A 131 -7.01 14.03 17.66
N ALA A 132 -6.85 14.68 18.80
CA ALA A 132 -6.85 16.14 18.87
C ALA A 132 -5.82 16.79 17.91
N ASP A 133 -4.66 16.14 17.75
CA ASP A 133 -3.56 16.64 16.92
C ASP A 133 -3.51 15.98 15.54
N SER A 134 -4.54 15.22 15.14
CA SER A 134 -4.56 14.56 13.86
C SER A 134 -5.18 15.43 12.77
N MET A 135 -4.60 15.36 11.57
CA MET A 135 -5.08 16.05 10.39
C MET A 135 -5.68 15.07 9.36
N GLY A 136 -6.47 15.59 8.43
CA GLY A 136 -7.01 14.81 7.31
C GLY A 136 -6.00 14.63 6.18
N PHE A 137 -6.38 13.82 5.18
CA PHE A 137 -5.55 13.52 4.02
C PHE A 137 -5.06 14.77 3.27
N ALA A 138 -5.94 15.75 3.04
CA ALA A 138 -5.58 16.97 2.30
C ALA A 138 -4.46 17.76 3.01
N ASP A 139 -4.57 17.92 4.33
CA ASP A 139 -3.57 18.62 5.14
C ASP A 139 -2.26 17.82 5.24
N ALA A 140 -2.36 16.50 5.37
CA ALA A 140 -1.20 15.60 5.38
C ALA A 140 -0.44 15.68 4.03
N ARG A 141 -1.17 15.70 2.91
CA ARG A 141 -0.58 15.91 1.59
C ARG A 141 0.12 17.26 1.48
N GLN A 142 -0.48 18.33 1.96
CA GLN A 142 0.18 19.65 2.00
C GLN A 142 1.41 19.65 2.91
N HIS A 143 1.36 18.94 4.03
CA HIS A 143 2.52 18.77 4.91
C HIS A 143 3.69 18.13 4.17
N VAL A 144 3.46 17.06 3.41
CA VAL A 144 4.47 16.40 2.59
C VAL A 144 5.14 17.41 1.64
N TYR A 145 4.36 18.22 0.93
CA TYR A 145 4.91 19.23 0.03
C TYR A 145 5.74 20.30 0.74
N ARG A 146 5.31 20.75 1.93
CA ARG A 146 6.11 21.70 2.74
C ARG A 146 7.45 21.12 3.13
N ILE A 147 7.48 19.87 3.59
CA ILE A 147 8.73 19.18 3.96
C ILE A 147 9.64 19.02 2.74
N GLU A 148 9.11 18.61 1.59
CA GLU A 148 9.87 18.45 0.36
C GLU A 148 10.48 19.78 -0.10
N GLN A 149 9.72 20.87 -0.06
CA GLN A 149 10.20 22.21 -0.41
C GLN A 149 11.28 22.73 0.56
N GLN A 150 11.08 22.49 1.85
CA GLN A 150 11.99 23.00 2.88
C GLN A 150 13.33 22.27 2.90
N TYR A 151 13.33 20.98 2.69
CA TYR A 151 14.51 20.13 2.88
C TYR A 151 15.05 19.54 1.59
N ASN A 152 14.34 19.68 0.47
CA ASN A 152 14.66 19.07 -0.83
C ASN A 152 15.08 17.60 -0.66
N VAL A 153 14.27 16.84 0.07
CA VAL A 153 14.57 15.50 0.61
C VAL A 153 15.12 14.54 -0.45
N HIS A 154 14.78 14.77 -1.72
CA HIS A 154 15.17 13.90 -2.83
C HIS A 154 16.08 14.58 -3.87
N GLY A 155 16.54 15.81 -3.65
CA GLY A 155 17.45 16.50 -4.57
C GLY A 155 16.90 16.67 -6.00
N GLY A 156 15.62 16.40 -6.22
CA GLY A 156 14.95 16.56 -7.51
C GLY A 156 14.39 17.96 -7.66
N ASN A 157 14.45 18.52 -8.88
CA ASN A 157 13.65 19.68 -9.21
C ASN A 157 12.17 19.31 -8.99
N LEU A 158 11.57 19.86 -7.94
CA LEU A 158 10.13 19.99 -7.90
C LEU A 158 9.78 20.92 -9.05
N ASP A 159 9.46 20.34 -10.20
CA ASP A 159 8.87 21.08 -11.29
C ASP A 159 7.67 21.83 -10.67
N HIS A 160 7.63 23.15 -10.83
CA HIS A 160 6.75 24.09 -10.10
C HIS A 160 5.25 23.83 -10.29
N ARG A 161 4.83 22.58 -10.30
CA ARG A 161 3.44 22.16 -10.40
C ARG A 161 2.74 22.31 -9.05
N VAL A 162 2.26 23.56 -8.89
CA VAL A 162 1.06 23.91 -8.12
C VAL A 162 0.89 23.17 -6.80
N VAL A 163 1.38 23.80 -5.73
CA VAL A 163 0.79 23.58 -4.39
C VAL A 163 -0.72 23.81 -4.54
N PRO A 164 -1.58 22.81 -4.30
CA PRO A 164 -3.01 23.01 -4.33
C PRO A 164 -3.37 24.08 -3.29
N THR A 165 -3.91 25.18 -3.74
CA THR A 165 -4.47 26.19 -2.84
C THR A 165 -5.63 25.58 -2.08
N PRO A 166 -5.73 25.77 -0.74
CA PRO A 166 -6.89 25.31 0.00
C PRO A 166 -8.14 25.97 -0.58
N SER A 167 -9.12 25.16 -0.95
CA SER A 167 -10.46 25.66 -1.25
C SER A 167 -11.08 26.19 0.03
N ASN A 168 -11.36 27.50 0.08
CA ASN A 168 -12.19 28.11 1.12
C ASN A 168 -13.57 27.46 1.19
#